data_7ac2aa1f8362b722f22acb9b6b1f6cbb
#
_entry.id   7ac2aa1f8362b722f22acb9b6b1f6cbb
#
_cell.length_a   1.000
_cell.length_b   1.000
_cell.length_c   1.000
_cell.angle_alpha   90.00
_cell.angle_beta   90.00
_cell.angle_gamma   90.00
#
_symmetry.space_group_name_H-M   'P 1'
#
loop_
_entity.id
_entity.type
_entity.pdbx_description
1 polymer ?
#
loop_
_entity_poly.entity_id
_entity_poly.type
_entity_poly.pdbx_seq_one_letter_code
_entity_poly.pdbx_strand_id
1 'polypeptide(L)'
;MIDPEETFDGTWPFAPNFYDGNGFRQHYVDEGEGNSIVCIHGEPTWGYLYRNFIPRLVRQGRVVVPDHMGFGKSETPQDRSYSTREHAENIERLLVDHLDLTNITLVLQDWGGSIGSAFALRNPDRVDRICVCNTILMGSRPDVTPGPADYPWVNWTLTDEYEPTIRNLGATVLSVMKRIGFERTAHIDETWIRAYSAPFPTPEDCIGAYQFPRNITAPETAEFMFDTIEAAGGTDVFASKPAIGIFGEEDRAIPTGYAVASFKGMYPNGPVVRLPGVGHFLQEDAPEAVASMIELFIQSS
;
A
#
# COMPACT_ATOMS: atom_id res chain seq x y z
N MET A 1 19.96 -5.65 -3.01
CA MET A 1 18.91 -6.39 -2.24
C MET A 1 19.26 -6.34 -0.77
N ILE A 2 18.29 -6.12 0.11
CA ILE A 2 18.49 -6.14 1.57
C ILE A 2 18.83 -7.56 2.02
N ASP A 3 19.75 -7.72 2.98
CA ASP A 3 20.01 -9.03 3.61
C ASP A 3 18.68 -9.55 4.22
N PRO A 4 18.26 -10.80 3.94
CA PRO A 4 17.06 -11.39 4.52
C PRO A 4 16.98 -11.25 6.05
N GLU A 5 18.12 -11.39 6.76
CA GLU A 5 18.20 -11.34 8.22
C GLU A 5 18.41 -9.91 8.78
N GLU A 6 18.48 -8.87 7.92
CA GLU A 6 18.60 -7.47 8.40
C GLU A 6 17.37 -7.07 9.22
N THR A 7 17.61 -6.62 10.43
CA THR A 7 16.57 -6.22 11.39
C THR A 7 16.50 -4.72 11.63
N PHE A 8 17.37 -3.92 11.03
CA PHE A 8 17.46 -2.48 11.24
C PHE A 8 17.49 -2.12 12.73
N ASP A 9 18.54 -2.60 13.41
CA ASP A 9 18.74 -2.42 14.85
C ASP A 9 17.56 -2.92 15.72
N GLY A 10 16.88 -3.97 15.25
CA GLY A 10 15.74 -4.58 15.94
C GLY A 10 14.40 -3.86 15.72
N THR A 11 14.34 -2.84 14.87
CA THR A 11 13.06 -2.17 14.52
C THR A 11 12.22 -2.99 13.53
N TRP A 12 12.83 -4.01 12.90
CA TRP A 12 12.18 -4.98 12.03
C TRP A 12 12.50 -6.42 12.49
N PRO A 13 11.90 -6.90 13.58
CA PRO A 13 12.26 -8.19 14.20
C PRO A 13 11.54 -9.39 13.57
N PHE A 14 10.90 -9.24 12.42
CA PHE A 14 10.06 -10.27 11.80
C PHE A 14 10.90 -11.22 10.94
N ALA A 15 10.60 -12.53 11.06
CA ALA A 15 11.26 -13.55 10.25
C ALA A 15 10.92 -13.36 8.76
N PRO A 16 11.90 -13.46 7.86
CA PRO A 16 11.65 -13.31 6.43
C PRO A 16 11.02 -14.59 5.87
N ASN A 17 9.96 -14.42 5.07
CA ASN A 17 9.41 -15.47 4.22
C ASN A 17 9.53 -15.08 2.76
N PHE A 18 9.65 -16.07 1.86
CA PHE A 18 9.81 -15.81 0.44
C PHE A 18 8.96 -16.74 -0.42
N TYR A 19 8.48 -16.20 -1.53
CA TYR A 19 7.73 -16.90 -2.56
C TYR A 19 8.36 -16.70 -3.93
N ASP A 20 8.74 -17.78 -4.61
CA ASP A 20 9.42 -17.74 -5.91
C ASP A 20 8.47 -17.96 -7.11
N GLY A 21 7.18 -18.25 -6.86
CA GLY A 21 6.20 -18.62 -7.90
C GLY A 21 5.85 -17.49 -8.88
N ASN A 22 6.25 -16.25 -8.58
CA ASN A 22 6.06 -15.09 -9.47
C ASN A 22 7.17 -14.94 -10.53
N GLY A 23 8.16 -15.85 -10.55
CA GLY A 23 9.34 -15.75 -11.40
C GLY A 23 10.36 -14.73 -10.91
N PHE A 24 10.21 -14.29 -9.66
CA PHE A 24 11.16 -13.55 -8.86
C PHE A 24 10.90 -13.90 -7.38
N ARG A 25 11.87 -13.61 -6.52
CA ARG A 25 11.77 -13.89 -5.08
C ARG A 25 11.03 -12.75 -4.38
N GLN A 26 9.76 -13.00 -4.02
CA GLN A 26 8.91 -12.04 -3.31
C GLN A 26 8.99 -12.27 -1.81
N HIS A 27 9.34 -11.24 -1.06
CA HIS A 27 9.34 -11.25 0.41
C HIS A 27 7.94 -10.97 0.97
N TYR A 28 7.65 -11.58 2.12
CA TYR A 28 6.49 -11.25 2.95
C TYR A 28 6.76 -11.58 4.41
N VAL A 29 6.10 -10.86 5.31
CA VAL A 29 5.97 -11.21 6.72
C VAL A 29 4.73 -12.06 6.90
N ASP A 30 4.79 -13.02 7.82
CA ASP A 30 3.68 -13.92 8.17
C ASP A 30 3.75 -14.20 9.68
N GLU A 31 2.92 -13.51 10.45
CA GLU A 31 2.96 -13.51 11.91
C GLU A 31 1.58 -13.79 12.51
N GLY A 32 1.53 -14.58 13.57
CA GLY A 32 0.28 -14.91 14.27
C GLY A 32 -0.52 -16.01 13.62
N GLU A 33 -1.77 -16.21 14.08
CA GLU A 33 -2.65 -17.29 13.66
C GLU A 33 -4.11 -16.79 13.60
N GLY A 34 -4.99 -17.51 12.89
CA GLY A 34 -6.42 -17.22 12.79
C GLY A 34 -6.82 -16.56 11.48
N ASN A 35 -7.86 -15.71 11.50
CA ASN A 35 -8.32 -14.98 10.30
C ASN A 35 -7.22 -14.06 9.78
N SER A 36 -7.14 -13.94 8.45
CA SER A 36 -6.04 -13.25 7.81
C SER A 36 -6.21 -11.72 7.84
N ILE A 37 -5.14 -11.00 8.15
CA ILE A 37 -5.04 -9.54 8.04
C ILE A 37 -3.90 -9.24 7.06
N VAL A 38 -4.23 -8.76 5.87
CA VAL A 38 -3.25 -8.49 4.81
C VAL A 38 -3.02 -6.99 4.70
N CYS A 39 -1.80 -6.53 4.96
CA CYS A 39 -1.41 -5.13 4.88
C CYS A 39 -0.63 -4.88 3.59
N ILE A 40 -1.20 -4.09 2.67
CA ILE A 40 -0.59 -3.81 1.36
C ILE A 40 -0.12 -2.35 1.33
N HIS A 41 1.20 -2.19 1.14
CA HIS A 41 1.85 -0.89 1.04
C HIS A 41 1.80 -0.30 -0.38
N GLY A 42 2.32 0.92 -0.53
CA GLY A 42 2.53 1.58 -1.81
C GLY A 42 3.94 2.15 -1.97
N GLU A 43 4.09 3.23 -2.73
CA GLU A 43 5.36 3.84 -3.12
C GLU A 43 5.69 5.04 -2.19
N PRO A 44 6.95 5.30 -1.81
CA PRO A 44 8.16 4.49 -1.98
C PRO A 44 8.45 3.60 -0.76
N THR A 45 7.42 3.03 -0.17
CA THR A 45 7.52 2.26 1.07
C THR A 45 7.62 0.75 0.81
N TRP A 46 7.71 -0.02 1.88
CA TRP A 46 7.69 -1.48 1.89
C TRP A 46 7.09 -1.98 3.21
N GLY A 47 7.10 -3.25 3.48
CA GLY A 47 6.53 -3.82 4.71
C GLY A 47 6.92 -3.11 6.00
N TYR A 48 8.09 -2.47 6.03
CA TYR A 48 8.57 -1.67 7.17
C TYR A 48 7.58 -0.57 7.61
N LEU A 49 6.77 -0.08 6.68
CA LEU A 49 5.69 0.86 6.99
C LEU A 49 4.74 0.32 8.06
N TYR A 50 4.51 -0.99 8.07
CA TYR A 50 3.59 -1.65 9.00
C TYR A 50 4.26 -2.21 10.27
N ARG A 51 5.58 -1.96 10.50
CA ARG A 51 6.32 -2.51 11.65
C ARG A 51 5.65 -2.28 13.01
N ASN A 52 5.01 -1.12 13.17
CA ASN A 52 4.31 -0.75 14.40
C ASN A 52 2.87 -1.31 14.46
N PHE A 53 2.32 -1.79 13.33
CA PHE A 53 0.98 -2.39 13.26
C PHE A 53 1.04 -3.88 13.56
N ILE A 54 2.02 -4.59 13.02
CA ILE A 54 2.15 -6.05 13.14
C ILE A 54 2.02 -6.53 14.59
N PRO A 55 2.77 -6.00 15.60
CA PRO A 55 2.70 -6.49 16.98
C PRO A 55 1.33 -6.30 17.65
N ARG A 56 0.51 -5.40 17.12
CA ARG A 56 -0.85 -5.17 17.60
C ARG A 56 -1.84 -6.07 16.89
N LEU A 57 -1.77 -6.13 15.56
CA LEU A 57 -2.73 -6.84 14.72
C LEU A 57 -2.61 -8.37 14.87
N VAL A 58 -1.44 -8.91 15.24
CA VAL A 58 -1.28 -10.35 15.55
C VAL A 58 -2.17 -10.84 16.70
N ARG A 59 -2.65 -9.93 17.54
CA ARG A 59 -3.64 -10.25 18.58
C ARG A 59 -5.06 -10.44 18.05
N GLN A 60 -5.29 -10.03 16.80
CA GLN A 60 -6.59 -10.11 16.12
C GLN A 60 -6.64 -11.24 15.07
N GLY A 61 -5.48 -11.71 14.60
CA GLY A 61 -5.40 -12.73 13.57
C GLY A 61 -3.99 -12.95 13.03
N ARG A 62 -3.89 -13.69 11.92
CA ARG A 62 -2.66 -13.92 11.16
C ARG A 62 -2.37 -12.69 10.28
N VAL A 63 -1.26 -12.02 10.50
CA VAL A 63 -0.87 -10.81 9.79
C VAL A 63 0.12 -11.16 8.67
N VAL A 64 -0.25 -10.85 7.43
CA VAL A 64 0.59 -11.02 6.25
C VAL A 64 0.90 -9.65 5.65
N VAL A 65 2.19 -9.36 5.47
CA VAL A 65 2.66 -8.08 4.89
C VAL A 65 3.59 -8.38 3.74
N PRO A 66 3.10 -8.42 2.50
CA PRO A 66 3.94 -8.63 1.33
C PRO A 66 4.70 -7.37 0.95
N ASP A 67 5.94 -7.54 0.49
CA ASP A 67 6.66 -6.51 -0.26
C ASP A 67 6.35 -6.65 -1.75
N HIS A 68 6.04 -5.54 -2.39
CA HIS A 68 5.90 -5.52 -3.84
C HIS A 68 7.23 -5.81 -4.55
N MET A 69 7.15 -6.31 -5.78
CA MET A 69 8.32 -6.44 -6.68
C MET A 69 9.06 -5.10 -6.78
N GLY A 70 10.38 -5.11 -6.52
CA GLY A 70 11.21 -3.90 -6.54
C GLY A 70 11.18 -3.08 -5.25
N PHE A 71 10.58 -3.61 -4.16
CA PHE A 71 10.51 -2.93 -2.87
C PHE A 71 10.91 -3.87 -1.73
N GLY A 72 11.37 -3.28 -0.63
CA GLY A 72 11.71 -4.00 0.58
C GLY A 72 12.77 -5.09 0.36
N LYS A 73 12.47 -6.30 0.84
CA LYS A 73 13.33 -7.47 0.69
C LYS A 73 12.99 -8.31 -0.55
N SER A 74 12.00 -7.88 -1.37
CA SER A 74 11.70 -8.51 -2.66
C SER A 74 12.76 -8.19 -3.70
N GLU A 75 12.93 -9.08 -4.68
CA GLU A 75 13.83 -8.85 -5.82
C GLU A 75 13.36 -7.71 -6.72
N THR A 76 14.31 -7.14 -7.46
CA THR A 76 14.10 -6.02 -8.40
C THR A 76 14.50 -6.46 -9.83
N PRO A 77 13.75 -7.40 -10.46
CA PRO A 77 14.05 -7.86 -11.82
C PRO A 77 13.92 -6.71 -12.83
N GLN A 78 14.90 -6.62 -13.76
CA GLN A 78 14.99 -5.50 -14.71
C GLN A 78 14.21 -5.71 -16.00
N ASP A 79 13.65 -6.88 -16.20
CA ASP A 79 12.91 -7.33 -17.39
C ASP A 79 11.40 -7.40 -17.20
N ARG A 80 10.88 -6.67 -16.19
CA ARG A 80 9.45 -6.65 -15.83
C ARG A 80 8.80 -5.31 -16.12
N SER A 81 7.47 -5.32 -16.27
CA SER A 81 6.71 -4.12 -16.61
C SER A 81 6.49 -3.17 -15.43
N TYR A 82 6.47 -3.71 -14.21
CA TYR A 82 6.08 -2.95 -13.00
C TYR A 82 4.72 -2.26 -13.13
N SER A 83 3.83 -2.82 -13.96
CA SER A 83 2.47 -2.31 -14.13
C SER A 83 1.60 -2.63 -12.92
N THR A 84 0.51 -1.87 -12.76
CA THR A 84 -0.49 -2.13 -11.71
C THR A 84 -1.07 -3.54 -11.83
N ARG A 85 -1.30 -4.02 -13.07
CA ARG A 85 -1.74 -5.40 -13.35
C ARG A 85 -0.75 -6.42 -12.80
N GLU A 86 0.54 -6.27 -13.11
CA GLU A 86 1.56 -7.22 -12.68
C GLU A 86 1.70 -7.28 -11.16
N HIS A 87 1.68 -6.13 -10.48
CA HIS A 87 1.69 -6.10 -9.01
C HIS A 87 0.44 -6.76 -8.42
N ALA A 88 -0.75 -6.53 -8.97
CA ALA A 88 -1.99 -7.16 -8.52
C ALA A 88 -1.96 -8.68 -8.69
N GLU A 89 -1.47 -9.17 -9.82
CA GLU A 89 -1.34 -10.61 -10.10
C GLU A 89 -0.29 -11.27 -9.20
N ASN A 90 0.82 -10.60 -8.90
CA ASN A 90 1.83 -11.11 -7.98
C ASN A 90 1.27 -11.27 -6.57
N ILE A 91 0.52 -10.28 -6.08
CA ILE A 91 -0.16 -10.35 -4.78
C ILE A 91 -1.21 -11.47 -4.78
N GLU A 92 -2.00 -11.59 -5.84
CA GLU A 92 -3.01 -12.66 -5.94
C GLU A 92 -2.40 -14.04 -5.86
N ARG A 93 -1.33 -14.33 -6.63
CA ARG A 93 -0.64 -15.63 -6.58
C ARG A 93 -0.06 -15.92 -5.19
N LEU A 94 0.52 -14.92 -4.52
CA LEU A 94 1.02 -15.08 -3.16
C LEU A 94 -0.12 -15.43 -2.20
N LEU A 95 -1.22 -14.68 -2.21
CA LEU A 95 -2.29 -14.83 -1.21
C LEU A 95 -3.18 -16.04 -1.49
N VAL A 96 -3.41 -16.40 -2.76
CA VAL A 96 -4.30 -17.49 -3.17
C VAL A 96 -3.53 -18.78 -3.39
N ASP A 97 -2.53 -18.77 -4.30
CA ASP A 97 -1.91 -20.01 -4.77
C ASP A 97 -0.87 -20.55 -3.77
N HIS A 98 -0.19 -19.66 -3.03
CA HIS A 98 0.84 -20.04 -2.07
C HIS A 98 0.32 -20.14 -0.64
N LEU A 99 -0.37 -19.12 -0.14
CA LEU A 99 -0.79 -19.04 1.26
C LEU A 99 -2.22 -19.53 1.49
N ASP A 100 -3.02 -19.68 0.41
CA ASP A 100 -4.44 -20.06 0.42
C ASP A 100 -5.26 -19.31 1.48
N LEU A 101 -5.09 -17.99 1.55
CA LEU A 101 -5.73 -17.15 2.56
C LEU A 101 -7.23 -17.01 2.31
N THR A 102 -7.99 -17.06 3.39
CA THR A 102 -9.43 -16.81 3.42
C THR A 102 -9.76 -15.90 4.62
N ASN A 103 -11.01 -15.41 4.70
CA ASN A 103 -11.48 -14.54 5.77
C ASN A 103 -10.57 -13.31 5.96
N ILE A 104 -10.19 -12.71 4.83
CA ILE A 104 -9.17 -11.66 4.78
C ILE A 104 -9.75 -10.31 5.19
N THR A 105 -9.12 -9.66 6.14
CA THR A 105 -9.22 -8.22 6.36
C THR A 105 -8.09 -7.54 5.59
N LEU A 106 -8.44 -6.76 4.56
CA LEU A 106 -7.47 -5.96 3.80
C LEU A 106 -7.19 -4.63 4.53
N VAL A 107 -5.92 -4.29 4.71
CA VAL A 107 -5.46 -2.98 5.20
C VAL A 107 -4.63 -2.34 4.09
N LEU A 108 -5.20 -1.33 3.45
CA LEU A 108 -4.72 -0.79 2.18
C LEU A 108 -4.23 0.64 2.32
N GLN A 109 -3.04 0.94 1.81
CA GLN A 109 -2.47 2.28 1.77
C GLN A 109 -1.86 2.56 0.39
N ASP A 110 -2.01 3.79 -0.12
CA ASP A 110 -1.45 4.25 -1.39
C ASP A 110 -1.79 3.30 -2.56
N TRP A 111 -0.82 2.80 -3.34
CA TRP A 111 -1.04 1.81 -4.40
C TRP A 111 -1.65 0.50 -3.91
N GLY A 112 -1.48 0.19 -2.62
CA GLY A 112 -2.19 -0.93 -2.00
C GLY A 112 -3.70 -0.85 -2.15
N GLY A 113 -4.28 0.35 -2.30
CA GLY A 113 -5.70 0.53 -2.60
C GLY A 113 -6.12 -0.04 -3.94
N SER A 114 -5.42 0.32 -5.02
CA SER A 114 -5.70 -0.20 -6.37
C SER A 114 -5.44 -1.71 -6.46
N ILE A 115 -4.32 -2.18 -5.90
CA ILE A 115 -3.92 -3.59 -5.92
C ILE A 115 -4.86 -4.44 -5.07
N GLY A 116 -5.15 -4.03 -3.83
CA GLY A 116 -6.07 -4.73 -2.94
C GLY A 116 -7.52 -4.70 -3.42
N SER A 117 -7.94 -3.63 -4.11
CA SER A 117 -9.25 -3.57 -4.78
C SER A 117 -9.36 -4.60 -5.90
N ALA A 118 -8.32 -4.71 -6.74
CA ALA A 118 -8.28 -5.73 -7.80
C ALA A 118 -8.38 -7.13 -7.21
N PHE A 119 -7.63 -7.39 -6.13
CA PHE A 119 -7.72 -8.66 -5.40
C PHE A 119 -9.14 -8.93 -4.88
N ALA A 120 -9.77 -7.96 -4.22
CA ALA A 120 -11.11 -8.11 -3.66
C ALA A 120 -12.20 -8.33 -4.73
N LEU A 121 -12.07 -7.66 -5.90
CA LEU A 121 -12.97 -7.85 -7.04
C LEU A 121 -12.83 -9.24 -7.67
N ARG A 122 -11.60 -9.75 -7.78
CA ARG A 122 -11.32 -11.06 -8.38
C ARG A 122 -11.56 -12.24 -7.43
N ASN A 123 -11.47 -12.00 -6.11
CA ASN A 123 -11.58 -13.02 -5.07
C ASN A 123 -12.56 -12.60 -3.95
N PRO A 124 -13.82 -12.26 -4.29
CA PRO A 124 -14.75 -11.68 -3.33
C PRO A 124 -15.04 -12.59 -2.12
N ASP A 125 -15.05 -13.89 -2.33
CA ASP A 125 -15.36 -14.87 -1.26
C ASP A 125 -14.21 -15.05 -0.25
N ARG A 126 -13.03 -14.52 -0.54
CA ARG A 126 -11.87 -14.58 0.34
C ARG A 126 -11.74 -13.34 1.24
N VAL A 127 -12.42 -12.23 0.90
CA VAL A 127 -12.32 -10.96 1.62
C VAL A 127 -13.54 -10.74 2.51
N ASP A 128 -13.32 -10.51 3.79
CA ASP A 128 -14.37 -10.23 4.78
C ASP A 128 -14.51 -8.73 5.06
N ARG A 129 -13.40 -7.97 5.13
CA ARG A 129 -13.36 -6.57 5.57
C ARG A 129 -12.31 -5.77 4.81
N ILE A 130 -12.51 -4.45 4.75
CA ILE A 130 -11.58 -3.54 4.08
C ILE A 130 -11.33 -2.29 4.93
N CYS A 131 -10.06 -2.03 5.24
CA CYS A 131 -9.57 -0.79 5.86
C CYS A 131 -8.87 0.06 4.80
N VAL A 132 -9.40 1.23 4.50
CA VAL A 132 -8.89 2.17 3.50
C VAL A 132 -8.12 3.27 4.20
N CYS A 133 -6.80 3.30 4.04
CA CYS A 133 -5.88 4.20 4.73
C CYS A 133 -5.14 5.08 3.72
N ASN A 134 -5.49 6.35 3.60
CA ASN A 134 -4.87 7.28 2.63
C ASN A 134 -4.72 6.67 1.23
N THR A 135 -5.81 6.14 0.72
CA THR A 135 -5.88 5.55 -0.63
C THR A 135 -7.30 5.62 -1.17
N ILE A 136 -7.47 5.18 -2.40
CA ILE A 136 -8.77 5.03 -3.06
C ILE A 136 -8.96 3.59 -3.54
N LEU A 137 -10.20 3.15 -3.58
CA LEU A 137 -10.56 1.86 -4.14
C LEU A 137 -10.83 1.97 -5.63
N MET A 138 -10.54 0.91 -6.37
CA MET A 138 -10.78 0.80 -7.80
C MET A 138 -12.27 0.98 -8.11
N GLY A 139 -12.58 1.76 -9.16
CA GLY A 139 -13.96 1.99 -9.61
C GLY A 139 -14.66 3.20 -8.99
N SER A 140 -14.15 3.78 -7.93
CA SER A 140 -14.69 5.01 -7.39
C SER A 140 -14.17 6.23 -8.14
N ARG A 141 -15.09 7.05 -8.67
CA ARG A 141 -14.77 8.29 -9.41
C ARG A 141 -15.69 9.41 -8.90
N PRO A 142 -15.41 9.98 -7.73
CA PRO A 142 -16.21 11.09 -7.22
C PRO A 142 -16.02 12.33 -8.11
N ASP A 143 -17.09 13.06 -8.33
CA ASP A 143 -17.05 14.38 -8.98
C ASP A 143 -16.58 15.45 -7.97
N VAL A 144 -15.31 15.41 -7.64
CA VAL A 144 -14.65 16.29 -6.68
C VAL A 144 -13.31 16.75 -7.23
N THR A 145 -13.04 18.05 -7.11
CA THR A 145 -11.77 18.67 -7.51
C THR A 145 -10.94 18.99 -6.25
N PRO A 146 -9.62 18.77 -6.23
CA PRO A 146 -8.81 18.18 -7.31
C PRO A 146 -9.04 16.66 -7.45
N GLY A 147 -9.03 16.17 -8.68
CA GLY A 147 -9.02 14.75 -9.03
C GLY A 147 -7.60 14.21 -9.21
N PRO A 148 -7.43 12.91 -9.52
CA PRO A 148 -6.09 12.30 -9.66
C PRO A 148 -5.17 13.01 -10.68
N ALA A 149 -5.72 13.51 -11.79
CA ALA A 149 -4.93 14.25 -12.80
C ALA A 149 -4.40 15.59 -12.29
N ASP A 150 -5.00 16.13 -11.23
CA ASP A 150 -4.62 17.43 -10.66
C ASP A 150 -3.62 17.28 -9.49
N TYR A 151 -3.23 16.05 -9.13
CA TYR A 151 -2.32 15.87 -8.02
C TYR A 151 -0.93 16.42 -8.34
N PRO A 152 -0.33 17.21 -7.43
CA PRO A 152 0.95 17.87 -7.70
C PRO A 152 2.08 16.88 -8.07
N TRP A 153 2.06 15.66 -7.50
CA TRP A 153 3.06 14.65 -7.79
C TRP A 153 2.88 14.02 -9.19
N VAL A 154 1.64 13.97 -9.71
CA VAL A 154 1.41 13.51 -11.10
C VAL A 154 2.09 14.46 -12.08
N ASN A 155 1.91 15.78 -11.90
CA ASN A 155 2.61 16.77 -12.71
C ASN A 155 4.14 16.68 -12.53
N TRP A 156 4.62 16.38 -11.32
CA TRP A 156 6.04 16.18 -11.07
C TRP A 156 6.63 15.01 -11.84
N THR A 157 5.89 13.91 -12.05
CA THR A 157 6.35 12.77 -12.87
C THR A 157 6.67 13.14 -14.33
N LEU A 158 6.19 14.29 -14.78
CA LEU A 158 6.39 14.81 -16.14
C LEU A 158 7.55 15.82 -16.24
N THR A 159 8.22 16.12 -15.12
CA THR A 159 9.35 17.08 -15.07
C THR A 159 10.70 16.40 -15.18
N ASP A 160 11.71 17.14 -15.63
CA ASP A 160 13.09 16.66 -15.71
C ASP A 160 13.71 16.35 -14.33
N GLU A 161 13.11 16.84 -13.24
CA GLU A 161 13.56 16.59 -11.87
C GLU A 161 13.11 15.20 -11.33
N TYR A 162 12.07 14.62 -11.91
CA TYR A 162 11.46 13.39 -11.40
C TYR A 162 12.43 12.22 -11.47
N GLU A 163 12.89 11.87 -12.66
CA GLU A 163 13.73 10.68 -12.85
C GLU A 163 15.03 10.73 -12.03
N PRO A 164 15.84 11.80 -12.06
CA PRO A 164 17.05 11.87 -11.23
C PRO A 164 16.78 11.75 -9.73
N THR A 165 15.66 12.29 -9.25
CA THR A 165 15.29 12.22 -7.83
C THR A 165 14.91 10.80 -7.44
N ILE A 166 14.06 10.14 -8.21
CA ILE A 166 13.58 8.77 -7.92
C ILE A 166 14.68 7.74 -8.17
N ARG A 167 15.51 7.91 -9.22
CA ARG A 167 16.68 7.03 -9.48
C ARG A 167 17.76 7.13 -8.40
N ASN A 168 17.62 8.04 -7.45
CA ASN A 168 18.52 8.23 -6.31
C ASN A 168 17.81 8.12 -4.97
N LEU A 169 16.80 7.27 -4.85
CA LEU A 169 15.99 7.12 -3.62
C LEU A 169 16.82 6.69 -2.42
N GLY A 170 17.94 5.99 -2.60
CA GLY A 170 18.89 5.69 -1.53
C GLY A 170 19.34 6.93 -0.75
N ALA A 171 19.40 8.10 -1.42
CA ALA A 171 19.75 9.38 -0.78
C ALA A 171 18.56 10.35 -0.64
N THR A 172 17.48 10.17 -1.38
CA THR A 172 16.36 11.13 -1.47
C THR A 172 15.06 10.68 -0.81
N VAL A 173 15.02 9.45 -0.28
CA VAL A 173 13.78 8.83 0.24
C VAL A 173 13.04 9.70 1.26
N LEU A 174 13.76 10.30 2.21
CA LEU A 174 13.17 11.19 3.20
C LEU A 174 12.55 12.43 2.56
N SER A 175 13.24 13.03 1.58
CA SER A 175 12.76 14.21 0.86
C SER A 175 11.52 13.90 0.03
N VAL A 176 11.49 12.73 -0.63
CA VAL A 176 10.33 12.25 -1.40
C VAL A 176 9.14 12.01 -0.48
N MET A 177 9.32 11.24 0.60
CA MET A 177 8.24 10.99 1.55
C MET A 177 7.72 12.27 2.20
N LYS A 178 8.62 13.24 2.51
CA LYS A 178 8.24 14.55 3.04
C LYS A 178 7.45 15.38 2.03
N ARG A 179 7.77 15.30 0.76
CA ARG A 179 7.03 15.96 -0.32
C ARG A 179 5.62 15.40 -0.46
N ILE A 180 5.44 14.09 -0.34
CA ILE A 180 4.16 13.39 -0.49
C ILE A 180 3.26 13.62 0.74
N GLY A 181 3.81 13.65 1.93
CA GLY A 181 3.04 13.90 3.16
C GLY A 181 3.53 13.08 4.33
N PHE A 182 4.57 13.56 4.94
CA PHE A 182 5.12 13.06 6.19
C PHE A 182 5.22 14.22 7.16
N GLU A 183 4.45 14.21 8.26
CA GLU A 183 4.29 15.39 9.11
C GLU A 183 5.10 15.31 10.41
N ARG A 184 5.12 14.15 11.04
CA ARG A 184 5.82 13.96 12.32
C ARG A 184 7.24 13.44 12.08
N THR A 185 8.23 14.15 12.61
CA THR A 185 9.65 13.88 12.35
C THR A 185 10.43 13.43 13.59
N ALA A 186 9.80 13.36 14.75
CA ALA A 186 10.49 13.07 16.02
C ALA A 186 11.09 11.67 16.10
N HIS A 187 10.61 10.72 15.27
CA HIS A 187 11.08 9.33 15.24
C HIS A 187 12.02 9.06 14.06
N ILE A 188 12.33 10.06 13.24
CA ILE A 188 13.28 9.90 12.13
C ILE A 188 14.69 9.94 12.72
N ASP A 189 15.35 8.79 12.64
CA ASP A 189 16.74 8.61 12.99
C ASP A 189 17.52 7.95 11.82
N GLU A 190 18.77 7.63 12.04
CA GLU A 190 19.62 6.98 11.03
C GLU A 190 19.10 5.59 10.67
N THR A 191 18.52 4.85 11.60
CA THR A 191 17.94 3.53 11.39
C THR A 191 16.71 3.62 10.50
N TRP A 192 15.82 4.59 10.75
CA TRP A 192 14.65 4.86 9.92
C TRP A 192 15.06 5.20 8.47
N ILE A 193 16.03 6.12 8.31
CA ILE A 193 16.54 6.52 6.99
C ILE A 193 17.15 5.32 6.26
N ARG A 194 17.98 4.52 6.95
CA ARG A 194 18.58 3.32 6.40
C ARG A 194 17.53 2.30 5.97
N ALA A 195 16.49 2.07 6.77
CA ALA A 195 15.44 1.11 6.46
C ALA A 195 14.65 1.47 5.21
N TYR A 196 14.28 2.73 5.04
CA TYR A 196 13.55 3.17 3.84
C TYR A 196 14.43 3.36 2.60
N SER A 197 15.72 3.61 2.76
CA SER A 197 16.65 3.73 1.63
C SER A 197 17.25 2.40 1.17
N ALA A 198 17.26 1.39 2.04
CA ALA A 198 17.92 0.12 1.78
C ALA A 198 17.43 -0.65 0.54
N PRO A 199 16.15 -0.58 0.12
CA PRO A 199 15.70 -1.22 -1.12
C PRO A 199 16.30 -0.61 -2.39
N PHE A 200 16.89 0.60 -2.30
CA PHE A 200 17.28 1.45 -3.43
C PHE A 200 18.77 1.80 -3.47
N PRO A 201 19.68 0.81 -3.38
CA PRO A 201 21.13 1.09 -3.31
C PRO A 201 21.71 1.60 -4.63
N THR A 202 21.08 1.31 -5.77
CA THR A 202 21.52 1.75 -7.10
C THR A 202 20.35 2.36 -7.89
N PRO A 203 20.61 3.14 -8.95
CA PRO A 203 19.55 3.68 -9.83
C PRO A 203 18.65 2.59 -10.45
N GLU A 204 19.22 1.42 -10.75
CA GLU A 204 18.50 0.27 -11.31
C GLU A 204 17.51 -0.31 -10.31
N ASP A 205 17.87 -0.35 -9.02
CA ASP A 205 17.01 -0.82 -7.95
C ASP A 205 15.79 0.08 -7.70
N CYS A 206 15.81 1.31 -8.22
CA CYS A 206 14.69 2.26 -8.11
C CYS A 206 13.59 2.05 -9.17
N ILE A 207 13.67 1.03 -10.04
CA ILE A 207 12.73 0.85 -11.15
C ILE A 207 11.27 0.75 -10.68
N GLY A 208 10.99 0.05 -9.58
CA GLY A 208 9.65 -0.06 -9.00
C GLY A 208 9.08 1.30 -8.61
N ALA A 209 9.85 2.06 -7.81
CA ALA A 209 9.47 3.39 -7.37
C ALA A 209 9.38 4.42 -8.52
N TYR A 210 10.16 4.23 -9.59
CA TYR A 210 10.06 5.05 -10.79
C TYR A 210 8.78 4.78 -11.59
N GLN A 211 8.36 3.52 -11.69
CA GLN A 211 7.21 3.12 -12.50
C GLN A 211 5.87 3.31 -11.78
N PHE A 212 5.77 3.04 -10.49
CA PHE A 212 4.50 3.13 -9.77
C PHE A 212 3.77 4.47 -9.97
N PRO A 213 4.37 5.63 -9.71
CA PRO A 213 3.68 6.90 -9.90
C PRO A 213 3.27 7.14 -11.36
N ARG A 214 4.03 6.64 -12.32
CA ARG A 214 3.74 6.77 -13.76
C ARG A 214 2.56 5.93 -14.21
N ASN A 215 2.26 4.85 -13.50
CA ASN A 215 1.10 4.00 -13.79
C ASN A 215 -0.23 4.75 -13.67
N ILE A 216 -0.32 5.86 -12.90
CA ILE A 216 -1.57 6.63 -12.75
C ILE A 216 -2.10 7.16 -14.09
N THR A 217 -1.20 7.49 -15.02
CA THR A 217 -1.53 8.02 -16.35
C THR A 217 -1.34 7.00 -17.47
N ALA A 218 -0.90 5.79 -17.14
CA ALA A 218 -0.67 4.74 -18.13
C ALA A 218 -2.00 4.17 -18.63
N PRO A 219 -2.23 4.12 -19.96
CA PRO A 219 -3.46 3.54 -20.52
C PRO A 219 -3.74 2.12 -20.05
N GLU A 220 -2.70 1.32 -19.89
CA GLU A 220 -2.76 -0.07 -19.44
C GLU A 220 -3.34 -0.22 -18.03
N THR A 221 -3.11 0.78 -17.17
CA THR A 221 -3.72 0.81 -15.83
C THR A 221 -5.22 1.03 -15.92
N ALA A 222 -5.67 1.96 -16.76
CA ALA A 222 -7.09 2.21 -16.97
C ALA A 222 -7.81 0.99 -17.60
N GLU A 223 -7.18 0.33 -18.58
CA GLU A 223 -7.66 -0.91 -19.19
C GLU A 223 -7.77 -2.01 -18.14
N PHE A 224 -6.72 -2.24 -17.35
CA PHE A 224 -6.75 -3.24 -16.28
C PHE A 224 -7.85 -2.98 -15.26
N MET A 225 -8.05 -1.73 -14.84
CA MET A 225 -9.12 -1.36 -13.93
C MET A 225 -10.49 -1.64 -14.51
N PHE A 226 -10.70 -1.27 -15.78
CA PHE A 226 -11.95 -1.49 -16.49
C PHE A 226 -12.27 -2.99 -16.62
N ASP A 227 -11.32 -3.78 -17.16
CA ASP A 227 -11.45 -5.23 -17.33
C ASP A 227 -11.77 -5.94 -16.02
N THR A 228 -11.08 -5.53 -14.92
CA THR A 228 -11.26 -6.14 -13.60
C THR A 228 -12.67 -5.87 -13.05
N ILE A 229 -13.17 -4.63 -13.20
CA ILE A 229 -14.52 -4.25 -12.75
C ILE A 229 -15.58 -4.95 -13.61
N GLU A 230 -15.39 -4.99 -14.92
CA GLU A 230 -16.33 -5.66 -15.84
C GLU A 230 -16.41 -7.15 -15.55
N ALA A 231 -15.28 -7.83 -15.39
CA ALA A 231 -15.21 -9.26 -15.05
C ALA A 231 -15.88 -9.59 -13.70
N ALA A 232 -15.83 -8.67 -12.74
CA ALA A 232 -16.51 -8.79 -11.44
C ALA A 232 -18.01 -8.46 -11.50
N GLY A 233 -18.52 -8.01 -12.65
CA GLY A 233 -19.91 -7.57 -12.81
C GLY A 233 -20.20 -6.21 -12.15
N GLY A 234 -19.19 -5.40 -11.89
CA GLY A 234 -19.29 -4.10 -11.25
C GLY A 234 -18.53 -4.02 -9.92
N THR A 235 -18.84 -3.00 -9.12
CA THR A 235 -18.19 -2.73 -7.82
C THR A 235 -19.08 -3.06 -6.61
N ASP A 236 -20.23 -3.67 -6.83
CA ASP A 236 -21.20 -3.96 -5.76
C ASP A 236 -20.66 -4.92 -4.70
N VAL A 237 -19.66 -5.71 -5.05
CA VAL A 237 -18.96 -6.57 -4.10
C VAL A 237 -18.42 -5.78 -2.88
N PHE A 238 -17.97 -4.55 -3.09
CA PHE A 238 -17.49 -3.71 -1.99
C PHE A 238 -18.61 -3.38 -1.01
N ALA A 239 -19.79 -2.98 -1.50
CA ALA A 239 -20.92 -2.61 -0.66
C ALA A 239 -21.39 -3.77 0.26
N SER A 240 -21.08 -5.01 -0.09
CA SER A 240 -21.39 -6.19 0.72
C SER A 240 -20.43 -6.44 1.89
N LYS A 241 -19.30 -5.73 1.93
CA LYS A 241 -18.24 -5.94 2.93
C LYS A 241 -18.20 -4.79 3.93
N PRO A 242 -18.07 -5.05 5.24
CA PRO A 242 -17.74 -3.99 6.20
C PRO A 242 -16.45 -3.26 5.79
N ALA A 243 -16.47 -1.93 5.90
CA ALA A 243 -15.28 -1.13 5.60
C ALA A 243 -15.15 0.09 6.53
N ILE A 244 -13.92 0.53 6.75
CA ILE A 244 -13.58 1.77 7.44
C ILE A 244 -12.62 2.59 6.59
N GLY A 245 -12.84 3.91 6.52
CA GLY A 245 -11.91 4.86 5.93
C GLY A 245 -11.15 5.64 7.02
N ILE A 246 -9.82 5.65 6.97
CA ILE A 246 -8.96 6.39 7.90
C ILE A 246 -8.02 7.27 7.07
N PHE A 247 -8.15 8.59 7.21
CA PHE A 247 -7.49 9.55 6.35
C PHE A 247 -6.77 10.64 7.13
N GLY A 248 -5.49 10.90 6.78
CA GLY A 248 -4.74 12.04 7.26
C GLY A 248 -5.20 13.32 6.54
N GLU A 249 -5.36 14.42 7.28
CA GLU A 249 -5.82 15.69 6.71
C GLU A 249 -4.74 16.43 5.92
N GLU A 250 -3.46 16.08 6.17
CA GLU A 250 -2.29 16.70 5.54
C GLU A 250 -1.73 15.86 4.38
N ASP A 251 -2.51 14.92 3.84
CA ASP A 251 -2.11 14.09 2.71
C ASP A 251 -1.92 14.95 1.46
N ARG A 252 -0.70 14.94 0.91
CA ARG A 252 -0.31 15.66 -0.30
C ARG A 252 -0.20 14.76 -1.54
N ALA A 253 -0.32 13.44 -1.35
CA ALA A 253 -0.39 12.48 -2.44
C ALA A 253 -1.82 12.35 -2.95
N ILE A 254 -2.76 12.10 -2.04
CA ILE A 254 -4.19 11.93 -2.36
C ILE A 254 -4.97 12.93 -1.52
N PRO A 255 -5.47 14.04 -2.10
CA PRO A 255 -6.23 15.02 -1.35
C PRO A 255 -7.35 14.38 -0.54
N THR A 256 -7.35 14.63 0.77
CA THR A 256 -8.27 13.96 1.73
C THR A 256 -9.73 14.12 1.33
N GLY A 257 -10.12 15.27 0.80
CA GLY A 257 -11.50 15.51 0.31
C GLY A 257 -11.88 14.51 -0.79
N TYR A 258 -10.96 14.24 -1.73
CA TYR A 258 -11.18 13.27 -2.79
C TYR A 258 -11.24 11.83 -2.25
N ALA A 259 -10.28 11.44 -1.38
CA ALA A 259 -10.24 10.11 -0.79
C ALA A 259 -11.50 9.79 0.02
N VAL A 260 -11.96 10.75 0.84
CA VAL A 260 -13.23 10.62 1.61
C VAL A 260 -14.43 10.51 0.69
N ALA A 261 -14.53 11.35 -0.36
CA ALA A 261 -15.63 11.28 -1.33
C ALA A 261 -15.62 9.94 -2.09
N SER A 262 -14.43 9.48 -2.49
CA SER A 262 -14.23 8.16 -3.11
C SER A 262 -14.75 7.03 -2.21
N PHE A 263 -14.31 7.01 -0.95
CA PHE A 263 -14.76 6.03 0.02
C PHE A 263 -16.29 6.08 0.24
N LYS A 264 -16.85 7.28 0.46
CA LYS A 264 -18.29 7.46 0.67
C LYS A 264 -19.15 7.12 -0.55
N GLY A 265 -18.61 7.23 -1.75
CA GLY A 265 -19.26 6.78 -2.97
C GLY A 265 -19.52 5.27 -2.99
N MET A 266 -18.62 4.48 -2.41
CA MET A 266 -18.73 3.03 -2.31
C MET A 266 -19.41 2.59 -1.00
N TYR A 267 -19.13 3.29 0.09
CA TYR A 267 -19.63 3.00 1.44
C TYR A 267 -20.34 4.21 2.04
N PRO A 268 -21.58 4.55 1.60
CA PRO A 268 -22.27 5.76 2.07
C PRO A 268 -22.39 5.83 3.60
N ASN A 269 -22.62 4.69 4.25
CA ASN A 269 -22.75 4.56 5.70
C ASN A 269 -21.46 4.08 6.40
N GLY A 270 -20.37 3.82 5.65
CA GLY A 270 -19.09 3.37 6.20
C GLY A 270 -18.48 4.43 7.13
N PRO A 271 -17.94 4.05 8.29
CA PRO A 271 -17.27 5.00 9.18
C PRO A 271 -16.06 5.63 8.51
N VAL A 272 -15.88 6.93 8.73
CA VAL A 272 -14.73 7.70 8.26
C VAL A 272 -14.10 8.39 9.46
N VAL A 273 -12.79 8.20 9.60
CA VAL A 273 -11.96 8.91 10.56
C VAL A 273 -11.02 9.84 9.81
N ARG A 274 -10.96 11.09 10.23
CA ARG A 274 -10.02 12.09 9.71
C ARG A 274 -9.04 12.46 10.83
N LEU A 275 -7.76 12.47 10.51
CA LEU A 275 -6.68 12.66 11.48
C LEU A 275 -5.94 13.97 11.21
N PRO A 276 -6.20 15.04 11.99
CA PRO A 276 -5.47 16.29 11.86
C PRO A 276 -3.98 16.14 12.18
N GLY A 277 -3.12 16.83 11.44
CA GLY A 277 -1.65 16.77 11.59
C GLY A 277 -1.06 15.40 11.23
N VAL A 278 -1.73 14.66 10.37
CA VAL A 278 -1.31 13.37 9.82
C VAL A 278 -1.31 13.47 8.30
N GLY A 279 -0.21 13.10 7.67
CA GLY A 279 -0.02 13.13 6.23
C GLY A 279 -0.34 11.80 5.55
N HIS A 280 0.24 11.61 4.38
CA HIS A 280 0.03 10.42 3.54
C HIS A 280 0.47 9.11 4.22
N PHE A 281 1.59 9.13 4.95
CA PHE A 281 2.13 7.98 5.67
C PHE A 281 1.60 7.94 7.10
N LEU A 282 0.30 7.69 7.25
CA LEU A 282 -0.37 7.70 8.56
C LEU A 282 0.20 6.63 9.53
N GLN A 283 0.82 5.59 8.99
CA GLN A 283 1.49 4.54 9.77
C GLN A 283 2.77 5.07 10.46
N GLU A 284 3.37 6.13 9.92
CA GLU A 284 4.51 6.82 10.52
C GLU A 284 4.05 7.95 11.44
N ASP A 285 3.04 8.72 10.98
CA ASP A 285 2.59 9.90 11.72
C ASP A 285 1.72 9.56 12.95
N ALA A 286 0.94 8.48 12.90
CA ALA A 286 0.00 8.13 13.97
C ALA A 286 -0.17 6.59 14.16
N PRO A 287 0.93 5.81 14.31
CA PRO A 287 0.88 4.35 14.27
C PRO A 287 -0.07 3.74 15.30
N GLU A 288 0.00 4.19 16.57
CA GLU A 288 -0.83 3.60 17.63
C GLU A 288 -2.32 3.91 17.44
N ALA A 289 -2.64 5.13 17.01
CA ALA A 289 -4.02 5.55 16.81
C ALA A 289 -4.67 4.75 15.67
N VAL A 290 -3.96 4.66 14.53
CA VAL A 290 -4.48 3.96 13.34
C VAL A 290 -4.60 2.46 13.58
N ALA A 291 -3.57 1.82 14.16
CA ALA A 291 -3.64 0.41 14.50
C ALA A 291 -4.78 0.10 15.48
N SER A 292 -5.02 0.96 16.49
CA SER A 292 -6.15 0.80 17.42
C SER A 292 -7.50 0.90 16.73
N MET A 293 -7.66 1.80 15.77
CA MET A 293 -8.91 1.92 14.99
C MET A 293 -9.17 0.67 14.16
N ILE A 294 -8.12 0.10 13.55
CA ILE A 294 -8.23 -1.16 12.80
C ILE A 294 -8.59 -2.32 13.74
N GLU A 295 -7.93 -2.43 14.91
CA GLU A 295 -8.27 -3.44 15.93
C GLU A 295 -9.75 -3.35 16.34
N LEU A 296 -10.24 -2.15 16.70
CA LEU A 296 -11.64 -1.94 17.09
C LEU A 296 -12.61 -2.26 15.94
N PHE A 297 -12.26 -1.92 14.71
CA PHE A 297 -13.06 -2.23 13.54
C PHE A 297 -13.17 -3.75 13.34
N ILE A 298 -12.06 -4.50 13.41
CA ILE A 298 -12.04 -5.97 13.29
C ILE A 298 -12.93 -6.62 14.37
N GLN A 299 -12.87 -6.09 15.60
CA GLN A 299 -13.66 -6.64 16.74
C GLN A 299 -15.17 -6.34 16.65
N SER A 300 -15.55 -5.33 15.89
CA SER A 300 -16.95 -4.84 15.82
C SER A 300 -17.70 -5.25 14.55
N SER A 301 -17.04 -5.92 13.60
CA SER A 301 -17.59 -6.21 12.26
C SER A 301 -17.55 -7.68 11.84
#